data_7d41b12a4b2f6c17cba4e09e4af3d03a
#
_entry.id   7d41b12a4b2f6c17cba4e09e4af3d03a
#
_cell.length_a   1.000
_cell.length_b   1.000
_cell.length_c   1.000
_cell.angle_alpha   90.00
_cell.angle_beta   90.00
_cell.angle_gamma   90.00
#
_symmetry.space_group_name_H-M   'P 1'
#
loop_
_entity.id
_entity.type
_entity.pdbx_description
1 polymer ?
#
loop_
_entity_poly.entity_id
_entity_poly.type
_entity_poly.pdbx_seq_one_letter_code
_entity_poly.pdbx_strand_id
1 'polypeptide(L)'
;GIARDAAGRGVSVALVEQGDFGGATSSASTKLIHGGLRYLEQYEFRLVAEALAEREVLLRIASHIAWPMRFVMPHAEGLRPSWMIRAGLFLYDHIGGRISLPRSESVRLARDGAGAGLAPRYRSGYAYSDAWVDDARLVVLNLRSAHAHGAQLLPRTRFVSAQAREGRWRATIEHASGARETIEARTLVNAAGPWVDVVASAAGGRSQRASVQLVKGSHIVVPRIHPQPHAYILQNDDRRVIFLIPYERDFTLIGTTDVRVDSIEASRTIDDDETRYLLRAANRYLARPLAERDVVWSYTGVRPLYDDGSNDPSEITRDYTLELRTFDGAAQLDIYGGKITTYRRLAEAALDRLAPHLSYRRGSWTHAEALPGAPSDRVAARAELHARYPQLPRVLLDALFRRHGTLTAQLLGDATTLEALGEDFGGGLYERELRWFVENEWACSADDVLWRRSKAGLHMSARLRERVGQLFAESEKIA
;
A
#
# COMPACT_ATOMS: atom_id res chain seq x y z
N GLY A 1 -11.07 -0.15 -1.44
CA GLY A 1 -11.63 -1.08 -2.44
C GLY A 1 -13.13 -1.20 -2.30
N ILE A 2 -13.64 -1.76 -1.19
CA ILE A 2 -15.07 -2.08 -1.00
C ILE A 2 -15.97 -0.84 -1.13
N ALA A 3 -15.64 0.27 -0.48
CA ALA A 3 -16.42 1.51 -0.59
C ALA A 3 -16.48 2.03 -2.03
N ARG A 4 -15.36 1.95 -2.78
CA ARG A 4 -15.33 2.32 -4.20
C ARG A 4 -16.24 1.43 -5.04
N ASP A 5 -16.13 0.11 -4.86
CA ASP A 5 -16.92 -0.83 -5.65
C ASP A 5 -18.41 -0.72 -5.33
N ALA A 6 -18.78 -0.63 -4.04
CA ALA A 6 -20.16 -0.48 -3.59
C ALA A 6 -20.81 0.82 -4.12
N ALA A 7 -20.14 1.97 -3.94
CA ALA A 7 -20.65 3.25 -4.40
C ALA A 7 -20.84 3.26 -5.93
N GLY A 8 -19.88 2.73 -6.68
CA GLY A 8 -20.01 2.61 -8.13
C GLY A 8 -21.08 1.63 -8.57
N ARG A 9 -21.44 0.61 -7.79
CA ARG A 9 -22.62 -0.24 -8.03
C ARG A 9 -23.93 0.43 -7.64
N GLY A 10 -23.90 1.68 -7.15
CA GLY A 10 -25.07 2.47 -6.80
C GLY A 10 -25.58 2.23 -5.38
N VAL A 11 -24.76 1.67 -4.50
CA VAL A 11 -25.06 1.53 -3.07
C VAL A 11 -24.68 2.82 -2.35
N SER A 12 -25.55 3.32 -1.46
CA SER A 12 -25.20 4.38 -0.52
C SER A 12 -24.20 3.85 0.50
N VAL A 13 -23.04 4.53 0.64
CA VAL A 13 -21.92 4.09 1.47
C VAL A 13 -21.50 5.22 2.42
N ALA A 14 -21.38 4.90 3.72
CA ALA A 14 -20.62 5.70 4.67
C ALA A 14 -19.37 4.91 5.07
N LEU A 15 -18.17 5.50 4.95
CA LEU A 15 -16.92 4.93 5.38
C LEU A 15 -16.36 5.71 6.56
N VAL A 16 -16.12 5.02 7.66
CA VAL A 16 -15.63 5.58 8.92
C VAL A 16 -14.19 5.11 9.14
N GLU A 17 -13.26 6.04 9.38
CA GLU A 17 -11.84 5.76 9.67
C GLU A 17 -11.41 6.58 10.90
N GLN A 18 -10.95 5.88 11.94
CA GLN A 18 -10.58 6.52 13.22
C GLN A 18 -9.34 7.44 13.13
N GLY A 19 -8.47 7.19 12.16
CA GLY A 19 -7.27 7.98 11.91
C GLY A 19 -7.32 8.69 10.58
N ASP A 20 -6.14 8.90 10.00
CA ASP A 20 -6.03 9.29 8.60
C ASP A 20 -6.23 8.09 7.68
N PHE A 21 -6.75 8.35 6.49
CA PHE A 21 -6.90 7.34 5.45
C PHE A 21 -5.57 6.69 5.08
N GLY A 22 -5.50 5.37 5.26
CA GLY A 22 -4.27 4.62 5.09
C GLY A 22 -3.26 4.82 6.22
N GLY A 23 -3.64 5.38 7.37
CA GLY A 23 -2.76 5.68 8.50
C GLY A 23 -2.16 4.47 9.21
N ALA A 24 -2.64 3.26 8.94
CA ALA A 24 -2.17 2.02 9.54
C ALA A 24 -1.42 1.13 8.53
N THR A 25 -1.68 -0.17 8.52
CA THR A 25 -0.98 -1.18 7.71
C THR A 25 -0.99 -0.89 6.22
N SER A 26 -2.04 -0.23 5.69
CA SER A 26 -2.19 0.02 4.26
C SER A 26 -1.14 0.95 3.64
N SER A 27 -0.47 1.79 4.43
CA SER A 27 0.66 2.62 3.98
C SER A 27 2.03 2.09 4.41
N ALA A 28 2.04 0.98 5.14
CA ALA A 28 3.24 0.38 5.72
C ALA A 28 3.61 -0.96 5.06
N SER A 29 3.20 -1.17 3.81
CA SER A 29 3.54 -2.35 3.02
C SER A 29 4.97 -2.27 2.46
N THR A 30 5.43 -3.37 1.84
CA THR A 30 6.66 -3.37 1.03
C THR A 30 6.48 -2.63 -0.32
N LYS A 31 5.28 -2.09 -0.58
CA LYS A 31 4.91 -1.31 -1.79
C LYS A 31 5.05 -2.10 -3.09
N LEU A 32 4.79 -3.40 -3.03
CA LEU A 32 4.87 -4.31 -4.17
C LEU A 32 3.49 -4.87 -4.53
N ILE A 33 3.22 -4.88 -5.82
CA ILE A 33 2.14 -5.63 -6.43
C ILE A 33 2.78 -6.83 -7.12
N HIS A 34 2.67 -7.99 -6.50
CA HIS A 34 3.42 -9.16 -6.90
C HIS A 34 2.63 -10.46 -6.68
N GLY A 35 2.95 -11.49 -7.49
CA GLY A 35 2.35 -12.80 -7.36
C GLY A 35 2.78 -13.56 -6.10
N GLY A 36 3.94 -13.19 -5.54
CA GLY A 36 4.51 -13.89 -4.40
C GLY A 36 5.16 -15.21 -4.79
N LEU A 37 6.31 -15.14 -5.48
CA LEU A 37 7.07 -16.30 -5.98
C LEU A 37 7.24 -17.41 -4.91
N ARG A 38 7.38 -17.03 -3.64
CA ARG A 38 7.53 -17.96 -2.51
C ARG A 38 6.31 -18.86 -2.30
N TYR A 39 5.10 -18.40 -2.65
CA TYR A 39 3.87 -19.19 -2.47
C TYR A 39 3.78 -20.38 -3.43
N LEU A 40 4.58 -20.41 -4.51
CA LEU A 40 4.70 -21.59 -5.36
C LEU A 40 5.32 -22.78 -4.59
N GLU A 41 6.19 -22.51 -3.61
CA GLU A 41 6.77 -23.55 -2.74
C GLU A 41 5.73 -24.14 -1.79
N GLN A 42 4.67 -23.39 -1.49
CA GLN A 42 3.53 -23.79 -0.66
C GLN A 42 2.37 -24.36 -1.49
N TYR A 43 2.57 -24.55 -2.81
CA TYR A 43 1.57 -25.04 -3.77
C TYR A 43 0.32 -24.15 -3.89
N GLU A 44 0.40 -22.87 -3.51
CA GLU A 44 -0.69 -21.89 -3.57
C GLU A 44 -0.83 -21.29 -4.98
N PHE A 45 -0.98 -22.16 -5.99
CA PHE A 45 -1.01 -21.77 -7.40
C PHE A 45 -2.17 -20.83 -7.73
N ARG A 46 -3.35 -21.06 -7.14
CA ARG A 46 -4.53 -20.22 -7.34
C ARG A 46 -4.27 -18.79 -6.88
N LEU A 47 -3.69 -18.64 -5.69
CA LEU A 47 -3.37 -17.34 -5.09
C LEU A 47 -2.34 -16.58 -5.93
N VAL A 48 -1.32 -17.27 -6.45
CA VAL A 48 -0.31 -16.68 -7.34
C VAL A 48 -0.94 -16.25 -8.65
N ALA A 49 -1.78 -17.08 -9.27
CA ALA A 49 -2.47 -16.78 -10.53
C ALA A 49 -3.36 -15.53 -10.39
N GLU A 50 -4.18 -15.47 -9.35
CA GLU A 50 -5.02 -14.30 -9.05
C GLU A 50 -4.19 -13.03 -8.83
N ALA A 51 -3.11 -13.12 -8.05
CA ALA A 51 -2.25 -11.97 -7.77
C ALA A 51 -1.55 -11.45 -9.04
N LEU A 52 -1.10 -12.33 -9.91
CA LEU A 52 -0.49 -11.94 -11.19
C LEU A 52 -1.50 -11.31 -12.15
N ALA A 53 -2.73 -11.83 -12.21
CA ALA A 53 -3.81 -11.22 -12.98
C ALA A 53 -4.17 -9.83 -12.46
N GLU A 54 -4.29 -9.66 -11.13
CA GLU A 54 -4.55 -8.36 -10.51
C GLU A 54 -3.40 -7.36 -10.70
N ARG A 55 -2.15 -7.82 -10.75
CA ARG A 55 -1.01 -6.98 -11.09
C ARG A 55 -1.20 -6.30 -12.46
N GLU A 56 -1.62 -7.05 -13.47
CA GLU A 56 -1.89 -6.49 -14.81
C GLU A 56 -3.04 -5.48 -14.78
N VAL A 57 -4.09 -5.74 -13.99
CA VAL A 57 -5.19 -4.78 -13.80
C VAL A 57 -4.68 -3.50 -13.16
N LEU A 58 -3.92 -3.59 -12.06
CA LEU A 58 -3.43 -2.43 -11.31
C LEU A 58 -2.44 -1.58 -12.12
N LEU A 59 -1.55 -2.20 -12.90
CA LEU A 59 -0.67 -1.49 -13.82
C LEU A 59 -1.44 -0.64 -14.83
N ARG A 60 -2.64 -1.06 -15.22
CA ARG A 60 -3.50 -0.33 -16.15
C ARG A 60 -4.34 0.74 -15.45
N ILE A 61 -5.04 0.40 -14.36
CA ILE A 61 -6.00 1.32 -13.72
C ILE A 61 -5.34 2.32 -12.77
N ALA A 62 -4.08 2.12 -12.39
CA ALA A 62 -3.32 2.95 -11.45
C ALA A 62 -1.95 3.37 -12.04
N SER A 63 -1.86 3.55 -13.36
CA SER A 63 -0.62 3.63 -14.15
C SER A 63 0.36 4.75 -13.73
N HIS A 64 -0.08 5.80 -13.01
CA HIS A 64 0.79 6.85 -12.50
C HIS A 64 1.42 6.53 -11.15
N ILE A 65 0.77 5.70 -10.31
CA ILE A 65 1.26 5.29 -8.99
C ILE A 65 1.73 3.84 -8.94
N ALA A 66 1.50 3.05 -10.00
CA ALA A 66 1.97 1.68 -10.13
C ALA A 66 2.75 1.53 -11.45
N TRP A 67 3.91 0.91 -11.40
CA TRP A 67 4.77 0.71 -12.57
C TRP A 67 5.55 -0.59 -12.50
N PRO A 68 5.94 -1.14 -13.67
CA PRO A 68 6.79 -2.32 -13.74
C PRO A 68 8.10 -2.15 -12.99
N MET A 69 8.54 -3.20 -12.30
CA MET A 69 9.82 -3.24 -11.61
C MET A 69 10.50 -4.58 -11.87
N ARG A 70 11.78 -4.51 -12.25
CA ARG A 70 12.64 -5.70 -12.38
C ARG A 70 13.20 -6.05 -11.01
N PHE A 71 13.20 -7.33 -10.69
CA PHE A 71 13.81 -7.91 -9.50
C PHE A 71 14.99 -8.78 -9.90
N VAL A 72 16.10 -8.59 -9.24
CA VAL A 72 17.29 -9.42 -9.39
C VAL A 72 17.45 -10.24 -8.11
N MET A 73 17.54 -11.57 -8.29
CA MET A 73 17.80 -12.54 -7.24
C MET A 73 19.23 -13.05 -7.39
N PRO A 74 20.20 -12.58 -6.59
CA PRO A 74 21.56 -13.14 -6.60
C PRO A 74 21.52 -14.61 -6.18
N HIS A 75 22.27 -15.44 -6.90
CA HIS A 75 22.42 -16.85 -6.56
C HIS A 75 23.78 -17.13 -5.94
N ALA A 76 23.80 -17.89 -4.87
CA ALA A 76 25.00 -18.34 -4.17
C ALA A 76 24.87 -19.81 -3.79
N GLU A 77 25.99 -20.46 -3.56
CA GLU A 77 26.04 -21.80 -3.00
C GLU A 77 25.39 -21.84 -1.60
N GLY A 78 24.71 -22.95 -1.30
CA GLY A 78 23.97 -23.13 -0.04
C GLY A 78 22.55 -22.57 -0.06
N LEU A 79 22.13 -21.87 -1.12
CA LEU A 79 20.75 -21.47 -1.35
C LEU A 79 19.97 -22.56 -2.13
N ARG A 80 18.71 -22.25 -2.48
CA ARG A 80 17.90 -23.17 -3.31
C ARG A 80 18.60 -23.55 -4.60
N PRO A 81 18.51 -24.84 -5.05
CA PRO A 81 19.13 -25.26 -6.28
C PRO A 81 18.69 -24.44 -7.50
N SER A 82 19.61 -24.14 -8.40
CA SER A 82 19.38 -23.36 -9.63
C SER A 82 18.20 -23.86 -10.47
N TRP A 83 18.08 -25.20 -10.63
CA TRP A 83 17.00 -25.79 -11.42
C TRP A 83 15.62 -25.54 -10.80
N MET A 84 15.52 -25.57 -9.44
CA MET A 84 14.28 -25.29 -8.72
C MET A 84 13.86 -23.84 -8.90
N ILE A 85 14.79 -22.89 -8.78
CA ILE A 85 14.53 -21.45 -9.01
C ILE A 85 14.03 -21.25 -10.45
N ARG A 86 14.69 -21.85 -11.43
CA ARG A 86 14.28 -21.76 -12.86
C ARG A 86 12.90 -22.35 -13.12
N ALA A 87 12.59 -23.51 -12.56
CA ALA A 87 11.29 -24.12 -12.67
C ALA A 87 10.18 -23.25 -12.04
N GLY A 88 10.45 -22.70 -10.84
CA GLY A 88 9.53 -21.77 -10.17
C GLY A 88 9.32 -20.49 -10.97
N LEU A 89 10.35 -19.88 -11.52
CA LEU A 89 10.26 -18.69 -12.36
C LEU A 89 9.54 -18.96 -13.69
N PHE A 90 9.80 -20.11 -14.31
CA PHE A 90 9.06 -20.54 -15.51
C PHE A 90 7.55 -20.66 -15.22
N LEU A 91 7.19 -21.31 -14.12
CA LEU A 91 5.80 -21.42 -13.71
C LEU A 91 5.19 -20.04 -13.41
N TYR A 92 5.93 -19.18 -12.72
CA TYR A 92 5.53 -17.80 -12.42
C TYR A 92 5.21 -16.98 -13.68
N ASP A 93 6.01 -17.14 -14.73
CA ASP A 93 5.81 -16.46 -16.00
C ASP A 93 4.59 -16.95 -16.79
N HIS A 94 3.97 -18.09 -16.43
CA HIS A 94 2.91 -18.71 -17.22
C HIS A 94 1.59 -18.91 -16.47
N ILE A 95 1.61 -18.92 -15.13
CA ILE A 95 0.43 -19.24 -14.33
C ILE A 95 -0.62 -18.10 -14.30
N GLY A 96 -0.21 -16.84 -14.47
CA GLY A 96 -1.08 -15.65 -14.39
C GLY A 96 -1.82 -15.30 -15.68
N GLY A 97 -1.76 -16.14 -16.70
CA GLY A 97 -2.34 -15.84 -18.01
C GLY A 97 -1.49 -14.87 -18.84
N ARG A 98 -2.13 -13.87 -19.49
CA ARG A 98 -1.40 -12.90 -20.32
C ARG A 98 -0.61 -11.92 -19.45
N ILE A 99 0.71 -11.89 -19.59
CA ILE A 99 1.64 -11.03 -18.88
C ILE A 99 2.20 -9.99 -19.85
N SER A 100 2.09 -8.70 -19.49
CA SER A 100 2.64 -7.59 -20.27
C SER A 100 4.12 -7.31 -19.96
N LEU A 101 4.64 -7.87 -18.87
CA LEU A 101 5.99 -7.61 -18.36
C LEU A 101 7.03 -8.56 -18.95
N PRO A 102 8.31 -8.15 -19.02
CA PRO A 102 9.40 -9.03 -19.44
C PRO A 102 9.48 -10.30 -18.59
N ARG A 103 9.66 -11.44 -19.25
CA ARG A 103 9.81 -12.75 -18.59
C ARG A 103 11.08 -12.84 -17.77
N SER A 104 11.14 -13.89 -16.97
CA SER A 104 12.31 -14.22 -16.18
C SER A 104 13.49 -14.70 -17.05
N GLU A 105 14.70 -14.39 -16.59
CA GLU A 105 15.94 -14.74 -17.26
C GLU A 105 17.07 -14.98 -16.27
N SER A 106 18.11 -15.71 -16.70
CA SER A 106 19.37 -15.82 -15.97
C SER A 106 20.24 -14.61 -16.28
N VAL A 107 20.81 -13.98 -15.27
CA VAL A 107 21.67 -12.79 -15.42
C VAL A 107 23.09 -13.01 -14.90
N ARG A 108 24.06 -12.36 -15.54
CA ARG A 108 25.45 -12.27 -15.06
C ARG A 108 25.60 -10.98 -14.29
N LEU A 109 25.75 -11.07 -12.98
CA LEU A 109 25.76 -9.90 -12.09
C LEU A 109 26.93 -8.93 -12.34
N ALA A 110 28.07 -9.45 -12.87
CA ALA A 110 29.20 -8.61 -13.24
C ALA A 110 29.00 -7.79 -14.53
N ARG A 111 27.88 -8.00 -15.26
CA ARG A 111 27.57 -7.30 -16.51
C ARG A 111 26.28 -6.51 -16.38
N ASP A 112 26.13 -5.53 -17.22
CA ASP A 112 24.89 -4.74 -17.42
C ASP A 112 24.35 -4.05 -16.15
N GLY A 113 25.18 -3.92 -15.11
CA GLY A 113 24.79 -3.30 -13.85
C GLY A 113 23.86 -4.14 -12.97
N ALA A 114 23.54 -5.37 -13.37
CA ALA A 114 22.60 -6.24 -12.63
C ALA A 114 23.06 -6.56 -11.20
N GLY A 115 24.37 -6.53 -10.93
CA GLY A 115 24.96 -6.73 -9.60
C GLY A 115 25.46 -5.44 -8.93
N ALA A 116 25.00 -4.26 -9.40
CA ALA A 116 25.42 -2.99 -8.84
C ALA A 116 25.20 -2.91 -7.32
N GLY A 117 26.23 -2.56 -6.57
CA GLY A 117 26.19 -2.50 -5.10
C GLY A 117 26.37 -3.87 -4.39
N LEU A 118 26.32 -4.99 -5.11
CA LEU A 118 26.56 -6.32 -4.54
C LEU A 118 28.04 -6.65 -4.45
N ALA A 119 28.40 -7.50 -3.49
CA ALA A 119 29.74 -8.01 -3.35
C ALA A 119 30.18 -8.84 -4.57
N PRO A 120 31.44 -8.73 -5.07
CA PRO A 120 31.89 -9.37 -6.31
C PRO A 120 31.82 -10.90 -6.32
N ARG A 121 31.67 -11.54 -5.16
CA ARG A 121 31.48 -12.99 -5.04
C ARG A 121 30.17 -13.48 -5.66
N TYR A 122 29.16 -12.64 -5.77
CA TYR A 122 27.91 -12.97 -6.45
C TYR A 122 28.08 -12.73 -7.94
N ARG A 123 28.19 -13.81 -8.72
CA ARG A 123 28.51 -13.76 -10.16
C ARG A 123 27.31 -13.97 -11.07
N SER A 124 26.29 -14.67 -10.57
CA SER A 124 25.08 -15.03 -11.32
C SER A 124 23.84 -14.81 -10.50
N GLY A 125 22.72 -14.74 -11.18
CA GLY A 125 21.42 -14.59 -10.55
C GLY A 125 20.30 -14.77 -11.55
N TYR A 126 19.09 -14.45 -11.13
CA TYR A 126 17.88 -14.50 -11.93
C TYR A 126 17.21 -13.14 -11.88
N ALA A 127 16.66 -12.71 -12.99
CA ALA A 127 15.82 -11.51 -13.05
C ALA A 127 14.40 -11.91 -13.43
N TYR A 128 13.40 -11.29 -12.78
CA TYR A 128 11.99 -11.44 -13.10
C TYR A 128 11.25 -10.11 -12.90
N SER A 129 10.00 -10.04 -13.31
CA SER A 129 9.23 -8.79 -13.24
C SER A 129 8.04 -8.90 -12.34
N ASP A 130 7.85 -7.85 -11.55
CA ASP A 130 6.64 -7.56 -10.79
C ASP A 130 6.31 -6.06 -10.91
N ALA A 131 5.60 -5.48 -9.96
CA ALA A 131 5.28 -4.08 -9.99
C ALA A 131 5.51 -3.42 -8.62
N TRP A 132 5.91 -2.17 -8.67
CA TRP A 132 5.87 -1.22 -7.56
C TRP A 132 4.52 -0.54 -7.49
N VAL A 133 4.10 -0.10 -6.29
CA VAL A 133 2.95 0.78 -6.09
C VAL A 133 3.24 1.76 -4.95
N ASP A 134 2.76 2.99 -5.06
CA ASP A 134 2.59 3.85 -3.90
C ASP A 134 1.32 3.42 -3.16
N ASP A 135 1.50 2.68 -2.06
CA ASP A 135 0.42 2.07 -1.30
C ASP A 135 -0.54 3.09 -0.67
N ALA A 136 0.00 4.17 -0.11
CA ALA A 136 -0.81 5.23 0.49
C ALA A 136 -1.62 5.98 -0.58
N ARG A 137 -1.00 6.30 -1.72
CA ARG A 137 -1.70 6.90 -2.87
C ARG A 137 -2.80 5.99 -3.40
N LEU A 138 -2.56 4.67 -3.44
CA LEU A 138 -3.57 3.70 -3.85
C LEU A 138 -4.82 3.78 -2.96
N VAL A 139 -4.66 3.90 -1.64
CA VAL A 139 -5.78 4.10 -0.70
C VAL A 139 -6.52 5.40 -1.01
N VAL A 140 -5.80 6.53 -1.06
CA VAL A 140 -6.39 7.87 -1.28
C VAL A 140 -7.15 7.94 -2.60
N LEU A 141 -6.59 7.40 -3.69
CA LEU A 141 -7.24 7.44 -5.00
C LEU A 141 -8.47 6.53 -5.08
N ASN A 142 -8.48 5.38 -4.38
CA ASN A 142 -9.68 4.57 -4.24
C ASN A 142 -10.79 5.34 -3.49
N LEU A 143 -10.43 6.12 -2.46
CA LEU A 143 -11.38 6.92 -1.70
C LEU A 143 -11.89 8.11 -2.52
N ARG A 144 -11.02 8.80 -3.26
CA ARG A 144 -11.45 9.85 -4.20
C ARG A 144 -12.44 9.31 -5.24
N SER A 145 -12.17 8.12 -5.77
CA SER A 145 -13.12 7.45 -6.69
C SER A 145 -14.42 7.10 -5.98
N ALA A 146 -14.38 6.57 -4.74
CA ALA A 146 -15.59 6.27 -3.97
C ALA A 146 -16.43 7.54 -3.72
N HIS A 147 -15.77 8.64 -3.33
CA HIS A 147 -16.41 9.93 -3.11
C HIS A 147 -17.07 10.47 -4.37
N ALA A 148 -16.39 10.38 -5.51
CA ALA A 148 -16.93 10.78 -6.81
C ALA A 148 -18.18 9.96 -7.21
N HIS A 149 -18.33 8.75 -6.68
CA HIS A 149 -19.52 7.90 -6.84
C HIS A 149 -20.54 8.07 -5.71
N GLY A 150 -20.38 9.09 -4.85
CA GLY A 150 -21.35 9.45 -3.81
C GLY A 150 -21.14 8.79 -2.45
N ALA A 151 -20.00 8.14 -2.19
CA ALA A 151 -19.68 7.66 -0.85
C ALA A 151 -19.40 8.84 0.10
N GLN A 152 -19.99 8.80 1.29
CA GLN A 152 -19.62 9.65 2.40
C GLN A 152 -18.38 9.12 3.08
N LEU A 153 -17.34 9.94 3.22
CA LEU A 153 -16.07 9.58 3.83
C LEU A 153 -15.86 10.37 5.11
N LEU A 154 -15.66 9.66 6.21
CA LEU A 154 -15.54 10.23 7.56
C LEU A 154 -14.17 9.86 8.15
N PRO A 155 -13.09 10.62 7.80
CA PRO A 155 -11.79 10.45 8.45
C PRO A 155 -11.86 10.94 9.89
N ARG A 156 -10.92 10.49 10.74
CA ARG A 156 -10.80 10.87 12.15
C ARG A 156 -12.11 10.70 12.92
N THR A 157 -12.86 9.69 12.51
CA THR A 157 -14.14 9.33 13.10
C THR A 157 -14.09 7.88 13.53
N ARG A 158 -14.29 7.63 14.82
CA ARG A 158 -14.17 6.31 15.43
C ARG A 158 -15.52 5.60 15.44
N PHE A 159 -15.56 4.36 14.99
CA PHE A 159 -16.68 3.47 15.25
C PHE A 159 -16.70 3.09 16.74
N VAL A 160 -17.81 3.31 17.43
CA VAL A 160 -17.96 3.07 18.86
C VAL A 160 -18.69 1.77 19.12
N SER A 161 -19.87 1.60 18.53
CA SER A 161 -20.71 0.41 18.69
C SER A 161 -21.77 0.34 17.59
N ALA A 162 -22.38 -0.82 17.42
CA ALA A 162 -23.61 -0.94 16.61
C ALA A 162 -24.58 -1.92 17.25
N GLN A 163 -25.87 -1.72 16.98
CA GLN A 163 -26.96 -2.61 17.37
C GLN A 163 -27.82 -2.91 16.14
N ALA A 164 -28.06 -4.20 15.92
CA ALA A 164 -29.00 -4.65 14.92
C ALA A 164 -30.42 -4.57 15.47
N ARG A 165 -31.33 -4.01 14.69
CA ARG A 165 -32.76 -3.95 15.00
C ARG A 165 -33.58 -3.91 13.72
N GLU A 166 -34.57 -4.79 13.62
CA GLU A 166 -35.52 -4.80 12.52
C GLU A 166 -34.87 -4.83 11.12
N GLY A 167 -33.80 -5.63 10.97
CA GLY A 167 -33.08 -5.78 9.71
C GLY A 167 -32.13 -4.62 9.37
N ARG A 168 -31.84 -3.72 10.32
CA ARG A 168 -30.94 -2.58 10.15
C ARG A 168 -29.93 -2.49 11.28
N TRP A 169 -28.78 -1.93 10.97
CA TRP A 169 -27.77 -1.51 11.92
C TRP A 169 -27.98 -0.07 12.34
N ARG A 170 -27.90 0.21 13.63
CA ARG A 170 -27.73 1.55 14.20
C ARG A 170 -26.33 1.64 14.78
N ALA A 171 -25.43 2.28 14.03
CA ALA A 171 -24.03 2.41 14.39
C ALA A 171 -23.77 3.76 15.04
N THR A 172 -23.18 3.78 16.23
CA THR A 172 -22.71 5.00 16.89
C THR A 172 -21.27 5.25 16.48
N ILE A 173 -21.02 6.44 15.98
CA ILE A 173 -19.68 6.95 15.63
C ILE A 173 -19.34 8.15 16.49
N GLU A 174 -18.03 8.42 16.65
CA GLU A 174 -17.50 9.53 17.44
C GLU A 174 -16.48 10.30 16.61
N HIS A 175 -16.74 11.56 16.36
CA HIS A 175 -15.86 12.48 15.65
C HIS A 175 -14.66 12.91 16.50
N ALA A 176 -13.62 13.45 15.88
CA ALA A 176 -12.43 13.97 16.59
C ALA A 176 -12.78 15.04 17.64
N SER A 177 -13.89 15.76 17.46
CA SER A 177 -14.43 16.74 18.44
C SER A 177 -15.03 16.09 19.70
N GLY A 178 -15.16 14.76 19.74
CA GLY A 178 -15.91 14.04 20.77
C GLY A 178 -17.42 13.96 20.54
N ALA A 179 -17.94 14.65 19.53
CA ALA A 179 -19.36 14.58 19.18
C ALA A 179 -19.72 13.17 18.66
N ARG A 180 -20.87 12.67 19.11
CA ARG A 180 -21.38 11.35 18.68
C ARG A 180 -22.58 11.51 17.76
N GLU A 181 -22.61 10.65 16.76
CA GLU A 181 -23.67 10.55 15.77
C GLU A 181 -24.10 9.10 15.59
N THR A 182 -25.34 8.88 15.17
CA THR A 182 -25.85 7.54 14.83
C THR A 182 -26.12 7.46 13.34
N ILE A 183 -25.56 6.44 12.70
CA ILE A 183 -25.77 6.11 11.29
C ILE A 183 -26.62 4.84 11.21
N GLU A 184 -27.64 4.86 10.36
CA GLU A 184 -28.44 3.68 10.03
C GLU A 184 -27.98 3.05 8.71
N ALA A 185 -27.79 1.72 8.70
CA ALA A 185 -27.37 0.98 7.52
C ALA A 185 -28.07 -0.39 7.43
N ARG A 186 -28.23 -0.91 6.22
CA ARG A 186 -28.72 -2.28 5.99
C ARG A 186 -27.66 -3.33 6.28
N THR A 187 -26.40 -2.99 6.02
CA THR A 187 -25.25 -3.89 6.21
C THR A 187 -24.12 -3.17 6.90
N LEU A 188 -23.37 -3.87 7.73
CA LEU A 188 -22.13 -3.43 8.36
C LEU A 188 -20.96 -4.21 7.76
N VAL A 189 -19.96 -3.51 7.21
CA VAL A 189 -18.74 -4.11 6.72
C VAL A 189 -17.59 -3.73 7.64
N ASN A 190 -17.04 -4.72 8.32
CA ASN A 190 -15.90 -4.56 9.21
C ASN A 190 -14.60 -4.89 8.46
N ALA A 191 -13.96 -3.87 7.95
CA ALA A 191 -12.67 -3.94 7.26
C ALA A 191 -11.55 -3.29 8.11
N ALA A 192 -11.64 -3.40 9.44
CA ALA A 192 -10.77 -2.70 10.39
C ALA A 192 -9.36 -3.31 10.51
N GLY A 193 -9.00 -4.30 9.68
CA GLY A 193 -7.67 -4.90 9.66
C GLY A 193 -7.28 -5.45 11.04
N PRO A 194 -6.17 -4.98 11.66
CA PRO A 194 -5.76 -5.48 12.98
C PRO A 194 -6.80 -5.31 14.10
N TRP A 195 -7.76 -4.39 13.95
CA TRP A 195 -8.84 -4.14 14.92
C TRP A 195 -10.15 -4.86 14.59
N VAL A 196 -10.14 -5.81 13.65
CA VAL A 196 -11.37 -6.50 13.20
C VAL A 196 -12.13 -7.14 14.36
N ASP A 197 -11.46 -7.80 15.32
CA ASP A 197 -12.09 -8.43 16.47
C ASP A 197 -12.66 -7.40 17.47
N VAL A 198 -12.02 -6.25 17.62
CA VAL A 198 -12.50 -5.13 18.46
C VAL A 198 -13.81 -4.57 17.89
N VAL A 199 -13.86 -4.31 16.59
CA VAL A 199 -15.04 -3.81 15.90
C VAL A 199 -16.16 -4.85 15.90
N ALA A 200 -15.85 -6.11 15.63
CA ALA A 200 -16.83 -7.20 15.69
C ALA A 200 -17.48 -7.31 17.07
N SER A 201 -16.67 -7.20 18.13
CA SER A 201 -17.17 -7.24 19.52
C SER A 201 -18.04 -6.04 19.85
N ALA A 202 -17.69 -4.83 19.38
CA ALA A 202 -18.46 -3.62 19.58
C ALA A 202 -19.79 -3.60 18.80
N ALA A 203 -19.91 -4.44 17.76
CA ALA A 203 -21.15 -4.68 17.02
C ALA A 203 -21.99 -5.86 17.59
N GLY A 204 -21.67 -6.37 18.80
CA GLY A 204 -22.40 -7.45 19.44
C GLY A 204 -22.08 -8.86 18.93
N GLY A 205 -21.13 -8.99 18.02
CA GLY A 205 -20.70 -10.25 17.44
C GLY A 205 -19.29 -10.63 17.91
N ARG A 206 -19.16 -11.64 18.78
CA ARG A 206 -17.87 -12.30 18.95
C ARG A 206 -17.68 -13.30 17.81
N SER A 207 -16.54 -13.25 17.11
CA SER A 207 -16.13 -14.37 16.26
C SER A 207 -15.99 -15.62 17.16
N GLN A 208 -16.73 -16.67 16.84
CA GLN A 208 -16.60 -17.95 17.56
C GLN A 208 -15.38 -18.75 17.09
N ARG A 209 -14.75 -18.37 15.97
CA ARG A 209 -13.72 -19.17 15.30
C ARG A 209 -12.52 -18.39 14.79
N ALA A 210 -12.62 -17.09 14.57
CA ALA A 210 -11.53 -16.32 14.01
C ALA A 210 -10.90 -15.46 15.09
N SER A 211 -9.65 -15.70 15.40
CA SER A 211 -8.74 -14.73 15.98
C SER A 211 -7.74 -14.34 14.92
N VAL A 212 -7.25 -13.11 14.97
CA VAL A 212 -6.14 -12.68 14.13
C VAL A 212 -4.84 -12.87 14.88
N GLN A 213 -3.86 -13.47 14.23
CA GLN A 213 -2.49 -13.38 14.67
C GLN A 213 -1.88 -12.07 14.16
N LEU A 214 -1.41 -11.24 15.08
CA LEU A 214 -0.78 -9.99 14.75
C LEU A 214 0.71 -10.22 14.43
N VAL A 215 1.11 -9.89 13.20
CA VAL A 215 2.48 -10.03 12.75
C VAL A 215 3.02 -8.67 12.29
N LYS A 216 3.94 -8.12 13.06
CA LYS A 216 4.64 -6.87 12.75
C LYS A 216 5.63 -7.11 11.61
N GLY A 217 5.64 -6.20 10.63
CA GLY A 217 6.62 -6.15 9.55
C GLY A 217 7.23 -4.77 9.46
N SER A 218 8.54 -4.69 9.64
CA SER A 218 9.29 -3.44 9.70
C SER A 218 10.13 -3.23 8.45
N HIS A 219 10.30 -1.96 8.09
CA HIS A 219 11.14 -1.53 6.98
C HIS A 219 12.05 -0.40 7.41
N ILE A 220 13.26 -0.36 6.87
CA ILE A 220 14.20 0.75 7.02
C ILE A 220 14.48 1.39 5.66
N VAL A 221 14.76 2.68 5.68
CA VAL A 221 15.15 3.46 4.52
C VAL A 221 16.57 3.96 4.73
N VAL A 222 17.42 3.71 3.74
CA VAL A 222 18.85 4.08 3.76
C VAL A 222 19.18 4.89 2.48
N PRO A 223 20.30 5.62 2.42
CA PRO A 223 20.77 6.23 1.18
C PRO A 223 20.85 5.21 0.04
N ARG A 224 20.67 5.68 -1.18
CA ARG A 224 20.63 4.82 -2.36
C ARG A 224 21.87 3.96 -2.52
N ILE A 225 21.68 2.64 -2.58
CA ILE A 225 22.76 1.64 -2.64
C ILE A 225 23.38 1.55 -4.05
N HIS A 226 22.55 1.70 -5.10
CA HIS A 226 23.00 1.62 -6.50
C HIS A 226 22.12 2.49 -7.44
N PRO A 227 22.67 2.94 -8.58
CA PRO A 227 21.95 3.84 -9.49
C PRO A 227 20.92 3.14 -10.39
N GLN A 228 20.95 1.82 -10.47
CA GLN A 228 20.06 1.06 -11.37
C GLN A 228 18.60 1.07 -10.90
N PRO A 229 17.62 0.91 -11.79
CA PRO A 229 16.20 0.96 -11.44
C PRO A 229 15.65 -0.37 -10.89
N HIS A 230 16.39 -1.48 -10.92
CA HIS A 230 15.92 -2.76 -10.42
C HIS A 230 16.00 -2.87 -8.91
N ALA A 231 15.18 -3.72 -8.34
CA ALA A 231 15.22 -4.12 -6.95
C ALA A 231 15.96 -5.46 -6.78
N TYR A 232 16.45 -5.71 -5.57
CA TYR A 232 16.96 -7.04 -5.20
C TYR A 232 15.95 -7.78 -4.33
N ILE A 233 15.86 -9.10 -4.54
CA ILE A 233 15.26 -10.05 -3.62
C ILE A 233 16.36 -10.95 -3.08
N LEU A 234 16.61 -10.88 -1.79
CA LEU A 234 17.73 -11.52 -1.11
C LEU A 234 17.22 -12.65 -0.22
N GLN A 235 17.77 -13.85 -0.40
CA GLN A 235 17.44 -15.02 0.40
C GLN A 235 18.36 -15.08 1.62
N ASN A 236 17.79 -15.34 2.80
CA ASN A 236 18.55 -15.47 4.05
C ASN A 236 18.65 -16.91 4.52
N ASP A 237 19.56 -17.18 5.48
CA ASP A 237 19.78 -18.51 6.06
C ASP A 237 18.56 -19.03 6.83
N ASP A 238 17.77 -18.12 7.41
CA ASP A 238 16.50 -18.40 8.07
C ASP A 238 15.34 -18.64 7.10
N ARG A 239 15.63 -18.80 5.80
CA ARG A 239 14.67 -18.99 4.71
C ARG A 239 13.75 -17.79 4.45
N ARG A 240 13.88 -16.70 5.18
CA ARG A 240 13.17 -15.45 4.88
C ARG A 240 13.83 -14.76 3.68
N VAL A 241 13.06 -13.86 3.08
CA VAL A 241 13.54 -13.00 2.01
C VAL A 241 13.39 -11.55 2.44
N ILE A 242 14.37 -10.74 2.07
CA ILE A 242 14.27 -9.28 2.18
C ILE A 242 14.41 -8.67 0.79
N PHE A 243 13.79 -7.51 0.64
CA PHE A 243 13.88 -6.73 -0.57
C PHE A 243 14.76 -5.51 -0.35
N LEU A 244 15.56 -5.15 -1.35
CA LEU A 244 16.23 -3.87 -1.46
C LEU A 244 15.63 -3.17 -2.67
N ILE A 245 14.85 -2.12 -2.46
CA ILE A 245 14.02 -1.50 -3.49
C ILE A 245 14.45 -0.04 -3.66
N PRO A 246 14.77 0.44 -4.89
CA PRO A 246 14.96 1.86 -5.14
C PRO A 246 13.74 2.67 -4.68
N TYR A 247 13.97 3.66 -3.83
CA TYR A 247 12.90 4.39 -3.16
C TYR A 247 13.12 5.90 -3.23
N GLU A 248 12.09 6.65 -3.61
CA GLU A 248 12.07 8.12 -3.66
C GLU A 248 13.37 8.73 -4.26
N ARG A 249 13.85 8.21 -5.38
CA ARG A 249 15.08 8.57 -6.11
C ARG A 249 16.39 8.34 -5.34
N ASP A 250 16.49 8.89 -4.14
CA ASP A 250 17.75 9.06 -3.43
C ASP A 250 17.97 8.01 -2.34
N PHE A 251 17.02 7.07 -2.20
CA PHE A 251 17.02 6.08 -1.13
C PHE A 251 16.86 4.65 -1.63
N THR A 252 17.08 3.71 -0.72
CA THR A 252 16.71 2.31 -0.84
C THR A 252 15.85 1.91 0.35
N LEU A 253 14.72 1.29 0.07
CA LEU A 253 13.85 0.65 1.06
C LEU A 253 14.33 -0.78 1.28
N ILE A 254 14.53 -1.17 2.54
CA ILE A 254 14.92 -2.52 2.95
C ILE A 254 13.84 -3.10 3.86
N GLY A 255 13.35 -4.27 3.53
CA GLY A 255 12.35 -4.99 4.34
C GLY A 255 11.97 -6.34 3.74
N THR A 256 11.28 -7.14 4.49
CA THR A 256 10.58 -6.86 5.75
C THR A 256 10.95 -7.86 6.84
N THR A 257 10.68 -7.51 8.09
CA THR A 257 10.68 -8.45 9.21
C THR A 257 9.34 -9.18 9.33
N ASP A 258 9.31 -10.27 10.09
CA ASP A 258 8.10 -10.99 10.50
C ASP A 258 8.23 -11.30 11.99
N VAL A 259 7.56 -10.51 12.86
CA VAL A 259 7.61 -10.63 14.32
C VAL A 259 6.18 -10.73 14.85
N ARG A 260 5.87 -11.81 15.60
CA ARG A 260 4.61 -11.90 16.33
C ARG A 260 4.54 -10.83 17.41
N VAL A 261 3.38 -10.24 17.59
CA VAL A 261 3.13 -9.19 18.58
C VAL A 261 1.77 -9.40 19.23
N ASP A 262 1.68 -9.01 20.51
CA ASP A 262 0.47 -9.19 21.29
C ASP A 262 -0.46 -7.95 21.23
N SER A 263 0.08 -6.80 20.85
CA SER A 263 -0.68 -5.56 20.72
C SER A 263 -0.23 -4.72 19.52
N ILE A 264 -1.17 -3.94 19.00
CA ILE A 264 -0.92 -3.01 17.89
C ILE A 264 -0.12 -1.81 18.38
N GLU A 265 -0.42 -1.34 19.58
CA GLU A 265 0.20 -0.16 20.20
C GLU A 265 1.70 -0.36 20.41
N ALA A 266 2.11 -1.52 20.91
CA ALA A 266 3.51 -1.90 21.11
C ALA A 266 4.29 -2.07 19.79
N SER A 267 3.58 -2.08 18.65
CA SER A 267 4.14 -2.42 17.34
C SER A 267 4.29 -1.21 16.42
N ARG A 268 4.12 0.01 16.94
CA ARG A 268 4.13 1.24 16.10
C ARG A 268 5.52 1.67 15.64
N THR A 269 6.55 1.19 16.29
CA THR A 269 7.95 1.51 15.97
C THR A 269 8.76 0.26 15.73
N ILE A 270 9.79 0.39 14.89
CA ILE A 270 10.80 -0.64 14.73
C ILE A 270 11.66 -0.68 16.01
N ASP A 271 12.10 -1.86 16.41
CA ASP A 271 13.08 -2.01 17.48
C ASP A 271 14.51 -2.21 16.93
N ASP A 272 15.49 -2.16 17.84
CA ASP A 272 16.89 -2.28 17.48
C ASP A 272 17.24 -3.67 16.94
N ASP A 273 16.58 -4.72 17.40
CA ASP A 273 16.83 -6.09 16.93
C ASP A 273 16.34 -6.28 15.51
N GLU A 274 15.17 -5.73 15.15
CA GLU A 274 14.66 -5.73 13.79
C GLU A 274 15.57 -4.90 12.87
N THR A 275 16.02 -3.74 13.31
CA THR A 275 16.97 -2.89 12.55
C THR A 275 18.27 -3.63 12.29
N ARG A 276 18.87 -4.24 13.31
CA ARG A 276 20.08 -5.06 13.19
C ARG A 276 19.86 -6.28 12.30
N TYR A 277 18.70 -6.92 12.38
CA TYR A 277 18.35 -8.04 11.50
C TYR A 277 18.36 -7.61 10.02
N LEU A 278 17.65 -6.53 9.68
CA LEU A 278 17.58 -6.05 8.30
C LEU A 278 18.95 -5.63 7.75
N LEU A 279 19.74 -4.95 8.56
CA LEU A 279 21.11 -4.56 8.19
C LEU A 279 22.01 -5.78 7.99
N ARG A 280 22.00 -6.77 8.89
CA ARG A 280 22.79 -8.02 8.73
C ARG A 280 22.40 -8.77 7.46
N ALA A 281 21.08 -8.92 7.22
CA ALA A 281 20.56 -9.62 6.05
C ALA A 281 20.97 -8.93 4.74
N ALA A 282 20.91 -7.60 4.67
CA ALA A 282 21.38 -6.83 3.53
C ALA A 282 22.89 -6.90 3.35
N ASN A 283 23.66 -6.71 4.43
CA ASN A 283 25.13 -6.65 4.42
C ASN A 283 25.77 -7.97 3.98
N ARG A 284 25.07 -9.08 4.12
CA ARG A 284 25.53 -10.36 3.55
C ARG A 284 25.78 -10.26 2.04
N TYR A 285 25.02 -9.42 1.35
CA TYR A 285 25.06 -9.29 -0.10
C TYR A 285 25.81 -8.06 -0.59
N LEU A 286 25.90 -7.02 0.21
CA LEU A 286 26.44 -5.74 -0.21
C LEU A 286 27.96 -5.71 -0.27
N ALA A 287 28.51 -4.95 -1.23
CA ALA A 287 29.95 -4.66 -1.32
C ALA A 287 30.41 -3.66 -0.26
N ARG A 288 29.52 -2.72 0.10
CA ARG A 288 29.74 -1.73 1.17
C ARG A 288 28.70 -2.00 2.25
N PRO A 289 29.12 -2.38 3.45
CA PRO A 289 28.21 -2.64 4.55
C PRO A 289 27.52 -1.34 5.01
N LEU A 290 26.23 -1.46 5.36
CA LEU A 290 25.44 -0.43 6.00
C LEU A 290 25.57 -0.54 7.53
N ALA A 291 25.45 0.60 8.21
CA ALA A 291 25.42 0.70 9.67
C ALA A 291 24.10 1.34 10.12
N GLU A 292 23.80 1.27 11.42
CA GLU A 292 22.58 1.87 11.99
C GLU A 292 22.46 3.38 11.70
N ARG A 293 23.58 4.10 11.68
CA ARG A 293 23.64 5.53 11.33
C ARG A 293 23.21 5.85 9.89
N ASP A 294 23.17 4.86 9.00
CA ASP A 294 22.74 5.02 7.61
C ASP A 294 21.22 4.94 7.48
N VAL A 295 20.49 4.57 8.55
CA VAL A 295 19.04 4.53 8.56
C VAL A 295 18.50 5.94 8.71
N VAL A 296 17.86 6.45 7.65
CA VAL A 296 17.31 7.80 7.60
C VAL A 296 15.83 7.85 8.00
N TRP A 297 15.13 6.74 7.84
CA TRP A 297 13.72 6.59 8.22
C TRP A 297 13.34 5.12 8.37
N SER A 298 12.28 4.86 9.10
CA SER A 298 11.72 3.53 9.26
C SER A 298 10.21 3.59 9.42
N TYR A 299 9.52 2.50 9.13
CA TYR A 299 8.11 2.33 9.40
C TYR A 299 7.76 0.88 9.66
N THR A 300 6.65 0.68 10.36
CA THR A 300 6.14 -0.64 10.69
C THR A 300 4.67 -0.77 10.32
N GLY A 301 4.25 -1.99 10.02
CA GLY A 301 2.84 -2.33 9.82
C GLY A 301 2.52 -3.66 10.49
N VAL A 302 1.30 -3.80 11.00
CA VAL A 302 0.83 -5.03 11.62
C VAL A 302 -0.11 -5.74 10.67
N ARG A 303 0.23 -6.96 10.30
CA ARG A 303 -0.61 -7.84 9.47
C ARG A 303 -1.57 -8.60 10.35
N PRO A 304 -2.88 -8.49 10.12
CA PRO A 304 -3.88 -9.34 10.76
C PRO A 304 -3.99 -10.65 9.97
N LEU A 305 -3.15 -11.64 10.29
CA LEU A 305 -3.24 -12.94 9.65
C LEU A 305 -4.35 -13.75 10.31
N TYR A 306 -5.14 -14.46 9.50
CA TYR A 306 -6.18 -15.35 10.01
C TYR A 306 -5.53 -16.49 10.80
N ASP A 307 -5.96 -16.71 12.03
CA ASP A 307 -5.42 -17.77 12.88
C ASP A 307 -5.96 -19.12 12.42
N ASP A 308 -5.16 -19.85 11.65
CA ASP A 308 -5.43 -21.20 11.19
C ASP A 308 -4.87 -22.27 12.14
N GLY A 309 -4.33 -21.86 13.30
CA GLY A 309 -3.69 -22.71 14.29
C GLY A 309 -2.21 -23.02 14.01
N SER A 310 -1.62 -22.41 12.98
CA SER A 310 -0.19 -22.56 12.69
C SER A 310 0.67 -21.78 13.67
N ASN A 311 1.75 -22.42 14.15
CA ASN A 311 2.70 -21.78 15.06
C ASN A 311 3.76 -20.94 14.35
N ASP A 312 3.98 -21.12 13.04
CA ASP A 312 4.96 -20.35 12.25
C ASP A 312 4.24 -19.25 11.45
N PRO A 313 4.54 -17.95 11.72
CA PRO A 313 3.97 -16.84 10.96
C PRO A 313 4.23 -16.90 9.45
N SER A 314 5.25 -17.66 9.02
CA SER A 314 5.58 -17.82 7.61
C SER A 314 4.70 -18.84 6.88
N GLU A 315 4.00 -19.71 7.62
CA GLU A 315 3.12 -20.78 7.12
C GLU A 315 1.64 -20.41 7.17
N ILE A 316 1.27 -19.38 7.97
CA ILE A 316 -0.12 -18.91 8.08
C ILE A 316 -0.62 -18.46 6.70
N THR A 317 -1.85 -18.87 6.37
CA THR A 317 -2.48 -18.48 5.11
C THR A 317 -2.50 -16.95 4.97
N ARG A 318 -2.13 -16.45 3.79
CA ARG A 318 -2.17 -15.03 3.45
C ARG A 318 -3.32 -14.69 2.50
N ASP A 319 -4.23 -15.63 2.31
CA ASP A 319 -5.52 -15.36 1.65
C ASP A 319 -6.45 -14.58 2.60
N TYR A 320 -7.49 -14.00 2.06
CA TYR A 320 -8.49 -13.31 2.88
C TYR A 320 -9.64 -14.26 3.24
N THR A 321 -10.22 -14.05 4.41
CA THR A 321 -11.43 -14.74 4.85
C THR A 321 -12.56 -13.72 5.01
N LEU A 322 -13.74 -14.08 4.50
CA LEU A 322 -14.97 -13.28 4.55
C LEU A 322 -16.00 -14.00 5.38
N GLU A 323 -16.29 -13.50 6.59
CA GLU A 323 -17.31 -14.03 7.47
C GLU A 323 -18.59 -13.19 7.41
N LEU A 324 -19.64 -13.74 6.80
CA LEU A 324 -20.95 -13.13 6.78
C LEU A 324 -21.80 -13.69 7.91
N ARG A 325 -22.31 -12.80 8.77
CA ARG A 325 -23.21 -13.11 9.88
C ARG A 325 -24.47 -12.26 9.80
N THR A 326 -25.54 -12.71 10.42
CA THR A 326 -26.80 -11.97 10.47
C THR A 326 -27.24 -11.82 11.92
N PHE A 327 -27.62 -10.60 12.31
CA PHE A 327 -28.10 -10.25 13.64
C PHE A 327 -29.43 -9.53 13.47
N ASP A 328 -30.51 -10.06 14.04
CA ASP A 328 -31.86 -9.52 13.92
C ASP A 328 -32.22 -9.09 12.48
N GLY A 329 -31.84 -9.93 11.50
CA GLY A 329 -32.08 -9.69 10.07
C GLY A 329 -31.08 -8.75 9.38
N ALA A 330 -30.20 -8.05 10.11
CA ALA A 330 -29.17 -7.18 9.55
C ALA A 330 -27.85 -7.93 9.30
N ALA A 331 -27.25 -7.77 8.14
CA ALA A 331 -26.02 -8.47 7.77
C ALA A 331 -24.76 -7.73 8.24
N GLN A 332 -23.80 -8.49 8.77
CA GLN A 332 -22.44 -8.05 9.07
C GLN A 332 -21.43 -8.90 8.29
N LEU A 333 -20.50 -8.25 7.62
CA LEU A 333 -19.38 -8.89 6.95
C LEU A 333 -18.08 -8.49 7.63
N ASP A 334 -17.39 -9.45 8.24
CA ASP A 334 -16.06 -9.28 8.82
C ASP A 334 -15.00 -9.78 7.85
N ILE A 335 -13.92 -9.01 7.70
CA ILE A 335 -12.84 -9.26 6.73
C ILE A 335 -11.55 -9.49 7.48
N TYR A 336 -10.99 -10.68 7.31
CA TYR A 336 -9.73 -11.10 7.91
C TYR A 336 -8.66 -11.26 6.84
N GLY A 337 -7.45 -10.74 7.11
CA GLY A 337 -6.34 -10.85 6.17
C GLY A 337 -6.47 -9.97 4.93
N GLY A 338 -5.92 -10.46 3.81
CA GLY A 338 -5.90 -9.77 2.53
C GLY A 338 -4.57 -9.11 2.22
N LYS A 339 -4.31 -8.96 0.92
CA LYS A 339 -3.09 -8.37 0.36
C LYS A 339 -3.41 -7.13 -0.44
N ILE A 340 -2.46 -6.18 -0.48
CA ILE A 340 -2.59 -5.02 -1.35
C ILE A 340 -2.73 -5.41 -2.83
N THR A 341 -2.10 -6.49 -3.26
CA THR A 341 -2.19 -6.98 -4.64
C THR A 341 -3.62 -7.36 -5.04
N THR A 342 -4.35 -8.03 -4.16
CA THR A 342 -5.68 -8.59 -4.44
C THR A 342 -6.82 -7.80 -3.80
N TYR A 343 -6.56 -6.58 -3.29
CA TYR A 343 -7.56 -5.77 -2.59
C TYR A 343 -8.85 -5.54 -3.41
N ARG A 344 -8.70 -5.44 -4.74
CA ARG A 344 -9.82 -5.20 -5.65
C ARG A 344 -10.70 -6.45 -5.78
N ARG A 345 -10.09 -7.63 -5.91
CA ARG A 345 -10.83 -8.91 -5.93
C ARG A 345 -11.50 -9.20 -4.61
N LEU A 346 -10.82 -8.91 -3.48
CA LEU A 346 -11.42 -8.96 -2.16
C LEU A 346 -12.67 -8.07 -2.10
N ALA A 347 -12.60 -6.85 -2.65
CA ALA A 347 -13.74 -5.93 -2.65
C ALA A 347 -14.92 -6.49 -3.47
N GLU A 348 -14.66 -7.06 -4.65
CA GLU A 348 -15.68 -7.74 -5.46
C GLU A 348 -16.30 -8.92 -4.70
N ALA A 349 -15.46 -9.80 -4.11
CA ALA A 349 -15.93 -10.94 -3.35
C ALA A 349 -16.76 -10.55 -2.12
N ALA A 350 -16.39 -9.45 -1.44
CA ALA A 350 -17.16 -8.90 -0.32
C ALA A 350 -18.57 -8.48 -0.77
N LEU A 351 -18.69 -7.79 -1.90
CA LEU A 351 -19.99 -7.38 -2.43
C LEU A 351 -20.81 -8.57 -2.97
N ASP A 352 -20.16 -9.56 -3.55
CA ASP A 352 -20.84 -10.80 -3.98
C ASP A 352 -21.43 -11.55 -2.76
N ARG A 353 -20.72 -11.55 -1.61
CA ARG A 353 -21.26 -12.09 -0.34
C ARG A 353 -22.45 -11.28 0.19
N LEU A 354 -22.45 -9.97 -0.01
CA LEU A 354 -23.52 -9.06 0.42
C LEU A 354 -24.68 -8.94 -0.58
N ALA A 355 -24.59 -9.54 -1.75
CA ALA A 355 -25.63 -9.47 -2.79
C ALA A 355 -27.05 -9.84 -2.31
N PRO A 356 -27.24 -10.83 -1.40
CA PRO A 356 -28.59 -11.13 -0.88
C PRO A 356 -29.18 -10.00 -0.02
N HIS A 357 -28.35 -9.09 0.50
CA HIS A 357 -28.74 -8.02 1.43
C HIS A 357 -28.73 -6.63 0.79
N LEU A 358 -28.17 -6.49 -0.43
CA LEU A 358 -28.02 -5.22 -1.13
C LEU A 358 -28.55 -5.32 -2.56
N SER A 359 -29.07 -4.19 -3.06
CA SER A 359 -29.46 -4.10 -4.46
C SER A 359 -28.41 -3.31 -5.23
N TYR A 360 -27.91 -3.88 -6.33
CA TYR A 360 -26.92 -3.28 -7.20
C TYR A 360 -27.55 -2.79 -8.50
N ARG A 361 -27.15 -1.60 -8.96
CA ARG A 361 -27.55 -1.05 -10.26
C ARG A 361 -26.69 -1.59 -11.40
N ARG A 362 -25.47 -2.07 -11.12
CA ARG A 362 -24.57 -2.71 -12.09
C ARG A 362 -23.70 -3.77 -11.39
N GLY A 363 -23.11 -4.65 -12.17
CA GLY A 363 -22.16 -5.67 -11.70
C GLY A 363 -20.76 -5.10 -11.39
N SER A 364 -19.77 -5.99 -11.32
CA SER A 364 -18.35 -5.65 -11.14
C SER A 364 -17.85 -4.72 -12.25
N TRP A 365 -17.11 -3.68 -11.89
CA TRP A 365 -16.71 -2.60 -12.80
C TRP A 365 -15.29 -2.07 -12.54
N THR A 366 -14.78 -2.29 -11.33
CA THR A 366 -13.52 -1.66 -10.85
C THR A 366 -12.28 -2.10 -11.63
N HIS A 367 -12.34 -3.23 -12.32
CA HIS A 367 -11.27 -3.71 -13.20
C HIS A 367 -11.13 -2.88 -14.49
N ALA A 368 -12.19 -2.25 -14.95
CA ALA A 368 -12.22 -1.52 -16.22
C ALA A 368 -12.01 -0.01 -16.05
N GLU A 369 -12.40 0.55 -14.90
CA GLU A 369 -12.33 1.99 -14.66
C GLU A 369 -11.02 2.40 -13.98
N ALA A 370 -10.32 3.36 -14.59
CA ALA A 370 -9.09 3.91 -14.07
C ALA A 370 -9.31 4.66 -12.73
N LEU A 371 -8.32 4.63 -11.86
CA LEU A 371 -8.29 5.50 -10.67
C LEU A 371 -8.09 6.96 -11.07
N PRO A 372 -8.58 7.91 -10.27
CA PRO A 372 -8.40 9.34 -10.54
C PRO A 372 -6.95 9.68 -10.85
N GLY A 373 -6.73 10.37 -11.96
CA GLY A 373 -5.40 10.75 -12.41
C GLY A 373 -4.63 9.70 -13.22
N ALA A 374 -5.12 8.46 -13.34
CA ALA A 374 -4.42 7.44 -14.12
C ALA A 374 -4.61 7.66 -15.62
N PRO A 375 -3.54 7.98 -16.39
CA PRO A 375 -3.61 8.11 -17.83
C PRO A 375 -3.68 6.74 -18.52
N SER A 376 -4.30 6.71 -19.70
CA SER A 376 -4.25 5.55 -20.58
C SER A 376 -2.86 5.35 -21.23
N ASP A 377 -2.19 6.45 -21.55
CA ASP A 377 -0.79 6.50 -21.97
C ASP A 377 0.00 7.42 -21.07
N ARG A 378 0.82 6.81 -20.21
CA ARG A 378 1.64 7.53 -19.23
C ARG A 378 2.72 8.38 -19.87
N VAL A 379 3.30 7.93 -21.00
CA VAL A 379 4.38 8.64 -21.67
C VAL A 379 3.83 9.90 -22.36
N ALA A 380 2.74 9.74 -23.10
CA ALA A 380 2.08 10.85 -23.76
C ALA A 380 1.57 11.91 -22.76
N ALA A 381 0.87 11.49 -21.70
CA ALA A 381 0.33 12.40 -20.69
C ALA A 381 1.43 13.18 -19.95
N ARG A 382 2.59 12.54 -19.68
CA ARG A 382 3.73 13.21 -19.07
C ARG A 382 4.36 14.24 -20.04
N ALA A 383 4.48 13.88 -21.31
CA ALA A 383 5.01 14.81 -22.33
C ALA A 383 4.09 16.02 -22.51
N GLU A 384 2.78 15.82 -22.51
CA GLU A 384 1.77 16.88 -22.56
C GLU A 384 1.89 17.83 -21.35
N LEU A 385 2.06 17.28 -20.14
CA LEU A 385 2.26 18.07 -18.93
C LEU A 385 3.50 18.96 -19.04
N HIS A 386 4.64 18.41 -19.51
CA HIS A 386 5.87 19.18 -19.72
C HIS A 386 5.71 20.27 -20.78
N ALA A 387 4.96 20.01 -21.84
CA ALA A 387 4.70 20.99 -22.89
C ALA A 387 3.78 22.12 -22.39
N ARG A 388 2.83 21.80 -21.52
CA ARG A 388 1.89 22.79 -20.95
C ARG A 388 2.54 23.73 -19.94
N TYR A 389 3.54 23.25 -19.18
CA TYR A 389 4.22 24.00 -18.12
C TYR A 389 5.75 24.10 -18.35
N PRO A 390 6.20 24.68 -19.46
CA PRO A 390 7.61 24.64 -19.85
C PRO A 390 8.55 25.46 -18.93
N GLN A 391 8.01 26.37 -18.13
CA GLN A 391 8.76 27.20 -17.19
C GLN A 391 8.99 26.52 -15.84
N LEU A 392 8.19 25.50 -15.50
CA LEU A 392 8.38 24.74 -14.27
C LEU A 392 9.48 23.68 -14.44
N PRO A 393 10.30 23.41 -13.40
CA PRO A 393 11.34 22.39 -13.45
C PRO A 393 10.73 21.00 -13.76
N ARG A 394 11.32 20.31 -14.73
CA ARG A 394 10.87 18.96 -15.13
C ARG A 394 10.85 17.98 -13.95
N VAL A 395 11.82 18.08 -13.05
CA VAL A 395 11.89 17.22 -11.84
C VAL A 395 10.67 17.44 -10.94
N LEU A 396 10.19 18.67 -10.80
CA LEU A 396 8.98 18.98 -10.04
C LEU A 396 7.74 18.43 -10.75
N LEU A 397 7.60 18.67 -12.06
CA LEU A 397 6.48 18.15 -12.85
C LEU A 397 6.42 16.61 -12.81
N ASP A 398 7.56 15.94 -12.87
CA ASP A 398 7.65 14.48 -12.75
C ASP A 398 7.23 13.97 -11.37
N ALA A 399 7.60 14.68 -10.31
CA ALA A 399 7.21 14.35 -8.95
C ALA A 399 5.69 14.53 -8.75
N LEU A 400 5.13 15.64 -9.24
CA LEU A 400 3.69 15.89 -9.22
C LEU A 400 2.92 14.86 -10.06
N PHE A 401 3.39 14.57 -11.28
CA PHE A 401 2.78 13.59 -12.16
C PHE A 401 2.77 12.17 -11.54
N ARG A 402 3.85 11.81 -10.86
CA ARG A 402 3.92 10.52 -10.15
C ARG A 402 2.86 10.42 -9.05
N ARG A 403 2.54 11.50 -8.34
CA ARG A 403 1.54 11.53 -7.26
C ARG A 403 0.11 11.69 -7.77
N HIS A 404 -0.09 12.57 -8.77
CA HIS A 404 -1.42 13.04 -9.19
C HIS A 404 -1.81 12.62 -10.61
N GLY A 405 -0.86 12.15 -11.44
CA GLY A 405 -1.12 11.79 -12.83
C GLY A 405 -1.66 12.99 -13.63
N THR A 406 -2.73 12.78 -14.38
CA THR A 406 -3.41 13.84 -15.17
C THR A 406 -4.07 14.91 -14.30
N LEU A 407 -4.33 14.66 -13.02
CA LEU A 407 -4.84 15.67 -12.08
C LEU A 407 -3.79 16.74 -11.77
N THR A 408 -2.51 16.52 -12.10
CA THR A 408 -1.46 17.55 -11.97
C THR A 408 -1.84 18.83 -12.70
N ALA A 409 -2.45 18.74 -13.87
CA ALA A 409 -2.88 19.92 -14.63
C ALA A 409 -4.00 20.69 -13.91
N GLN A 410 -4.88 20.01 -13.20
CA GLN A 410 -5.91 20.64 -12.37
C GLN A 410 -5.30 21.29 -11.12
N LEU A 411 -4.35 20.60 -10.47
CA LEU A 411 -3.62 21.13 -9.32
C LEU A 411 -2.84 22.40 -9.68
N LEU A 412 -2.10 22.40 -10.79
CA LEU A 412 -1.32 23.54 -11.23
C LEU A 412 -2.20 24.68 -11.78
N GLY A 413 -3.29 24.36 -12.47
CA GLY A 413 -4.19 25.35 -13.07
C GLY A 413 -3.43 26.32 -13.98
N ASP A 414 -3.39 27.59 -13.59
CA ASP A 414 -2.73 28.71 -14.26
C ASP A 414 -1.31 29.03 -13.74
N ALA A 415 -0.84 28.31 -12.71
CA ALA A 415 0.48 28.53 -12.12
C ALA A 415 1.59 28.03 -13.07
N THR A 416 2.26 28.95 -13.75
CA THR A 416 3.34 28.64 -14.70
C THR A 416 4.74 28.90 -14.15
N THR A 417 4.87 29.54 -12.98
CA THR A 417 6.16 29.84 -12.32
C THR A 417 6.18 29.23 -10.91
N LEU A 418 7.39 29.11 -10.32
CA LEU A 418 7.53 28.59 -8.96
C LEU A 418 6.87 29.51 -7.91
N GLU A 419 6.95 30.82 -8.11
CA GLU A 419 6.33 31.81 -7.22
C GLU A 419 4.80 31.64 -7.17
N ALA A 420 4.17 31.26 -8.29
CA ALA A 420 2.74 31.02 -8.37
C ALA A 420 2.30 29.73 -7.65
N LEU A 421 3.23 28.87 -7.24
CA LEU A 421 2.95 27.69 -6.42
C LEU A 421 2.90 28.00 -4.91
N GLY A 422 3.26 29.23 -4.51
CA GLY A 422 3.30 29.68 -3.13
C GLY A 422 4.59 29.27 -2.40
N GLU A 423 4.53 29.17 -1.07
CA GLU A 423 5.69 28.82 -0.22
C GLU A 423 6.31 27.48 -0.63
N ASP A 424 7.64 27.45 -0.76
CA ASP A 424 8.43 26.22 -0.94
C ASP A 424 8.79 25.64 0.43
N PHE A 425 8.20 24.49 0.78
CA PHE A 425 8.50 23.77 2.02
C PHE A 425 9.70 22.83 1.90
N GLY A 426 10.33 22.75 0.73
CA GLY A 426 11.39 21.81 0.41
C GLY A 426 10.88 20.41 0.02
N GLY A 427 11.82 19.54 -0.40
CA GLY A 427 11.46 18.18 -0.84
C GLY A 427 10.54 18.16 -2.07
N GLY A 428 10.39 19.27 -2.79
CA GLY A 428 9.47 19.43 -3.93
C GLY A 428 8.01 19.57 -3.52
N LEU A 429 7.73 19.97 -2.29
CA LEU A 429 6.40 20.30 -1.78
C LEU A 429 6.21 21.82 -1.75
N TYR A 430 5.21 22.30 -2.47
CA TYR A 430 4.79 23.70 -2.49
C TYR A 430 3.41 23.88 -1.85
N GLU A 431 3.11 25.11 -1.43
CA GLU A 431 1.86 25.46 -0.76
C GLU A 431 0.62 25.04 -1.58
N ARG A 432 0.66 25.20 -2.91
CA ARG A 432 -0.44 24.80 -3.80
C ARG A 432 -0.73 23.31 -3.74
N GLU A 433 0.29 22.45 -3.66
CA GLU A 433 0.10 21.01 -3.49
C GLU A 433 -0.36 20.64 -2.07
N LEU A 434 0.13 21.34 -1.05
CA LEU A 434 -0.32 21.17 0.33
C LEU A 434 -1.82 21.45 0.44
N ARG A 435 -2.29 22.59 -0.11
CA ARG A 435 -3.72 22.92 -0.16
C ARG A 435 -4.53 21.87 -0.90
N TRP A 436 -4.02 21.37 -2.03
CA TRP A 436 -4.68 20.25 -2.73
C TRP A 436 -4.90 19.03 -1.85
N PHE A 437 -3.91 18.64 -1.06
CA PHE A 437 -4.03 17.52 -0.14
C PHE A 437 -5.09 17.75 0.94
N VAL A 438 -5.21 18.97 1.45
CA VAL A 438 -6.23 19.34 2.44
C VAL A 438 -7.62 19.31 1.81
N GLU A 439 -7.81 20.01 0.69
CA GLU A 439 -9.12 20.21 0.06
C GLU A 439 -9.66 18.97 -0.66
N ASN A 440 -8.77 18.15 -1.26
CA ASN A 440 -9.16 17.06 -2.14
C ASN A 440 -8.80 15.68 -1.61
N GLU A 441 -8.00 15.58 -0.53
CA GLU A 441 -7.47 14.30 -0.06
C GLU A 441 -7.51 14.16 1.47
N TRP A 442 -8.31 15.01 2.14
CA TRP A 442 -8.61 14.93 3.59
C TRP A 442 -7.36 14.96 4.49
N ALA A 443 -6.28 15.59 4.07
CA ALA A 443 -5.10 15.76 4.91
C ALA A 443 -5.40 16.79 6.00
N CYS A 444 -5.16 16.45 7.26
CA CYS A 444 -5.41 17.32 8.42
C CYS A 444 -4.17 17.49 9.31
N SER A 445 -3.03 16.91 8.92
CA SER A 445 -1.78 17.02 9.68
C SER A 445 -0.56 17.01 8.76
N ALA A 446 0.57 17.46 9.28
CA ALA A 446 1.84 17.36 8.59
C ALA A 446 2.21 15.91 8.24
N ASP A 447 1.93 14.96 9.13
CA ASP A 447 2.20 13.55 8.89
C ASP A 447 1.39 12.98 7.73
N ASP A 448 0.14 13.42 7.55
CA ASP A 448 -0.68 13.03 6.42
C ASP A 448 -0.01 13.45 5.11
N VAL A 449 0.45 14.70 5.06
CA VAL A 449 1.10 15.29 3.88
C VAL A 449 2.48 14.69 3.63
N LEU A 450 3.34 14.71 4.65
CA LEU A 450 4.76 14.39 4.52
C LEU A 450 5.03 12.91 4.28
N TRP A 451 4.17 12.01 4.81
CA TRP A 451 4.45 10.57 4.82
C TRP A 451 3.42 9.73 4.05
N ARG A 452 2.18 10.22 3.87
CA ARG A 452 1.13 9.46 3.17
C ARG A 452 0.72 10.06 1.84
N ARG A 453 0.64 11.39 1.71
CA ARG A 453 0.29 12.03 0.43
C ARG A 453 1.49 12.19 -0.50
N SER A 454 2.70 12.49 0.04
CA SER A 454 3.87 12.85 -0.80
C SER A 454 5.14 12.05 -0.57
N LYS A 455 5.57 11.74 0.62
CA LYS A 455 6.93 11.33 1.04
C LYS A 455 7.95 12.47 1.04
N ALA A 456 7.53 13.73 0.89
CA ALA A 456 8.42 14.89 0.89
C ALA A 456 9.28 14.98 2.17
N GLY A 457 8.76 14.46 3.30
CA GLY A 457 9.48 14.40 4.57
C GLY A 457 10.85 13.72 4.51
N LEU A 458 11.08 12.78 3.56
CA LEU A 458 12.39 12.14 3.36
C LEU A 458 13.45 13.11 2.83
N HIS A 459 13.03 14.12 2.08
CA HIS A 459 13.91 15.08 1.41
C HIS A 459 14.00 16.43 2.15
N MET A 460 13.36 16.53 3.32
CA MET A 460 13.30 17.75 4.13
C MET A 460 14.21 17.67 5.36
N SER A 461 14.77 18.80 5.75
CA SER A 461 15.37 18.96 7.07
C SER A 461 14.30 18.91 8.18
N ALA A 462 14.71 18.64 9.43
CA ALA A 462 13.80 18.66 10.57
C ALA A 462 13.04 20.01 10.69
N ARG A 463 13.74 21.14 10.47
CA ARG A 463 13.17 22.50 10.50
C ARG A 463 12.05 22.67 9.47
N LEU A 464 12.23 22.16 8.24
CA LEU A 464 11.20 22.28 7.19
C LEU A 464 9.99 21.42 7.51
N ARG A 465 10.18 20.20 8.04
CA ARG A 465 9.08 19.36 8.52
C ARG A 465 8.28 20.02 9.64
N GLU A 466 8.98 20.67 10.59
CA GLU A 466 8.35 21.44 11.68
C GLU A 466 7.55 22.62 11.13
N ARG A 467 8.06 23.34 10.12
CA ARG A 467 7.33 24.44 9.45
C ARG A 467 5.98 23.96 8.88
N VAL A 468 5.95 22.81 8.23
CA VAL A 468 4.69 22.21 7.76
C VAL A 468 3.76 21.90 8.94
N GLY A 469 4.31 21.43 10.08
CA GLY A 469 3.52 21.18 11.30
C GLY A 469 2.85 22.44 11.85
N GLN A 470 3.57 23.56 11.87
CA GLN A 470 3.07 24.85 12.35
C GLN A 470 1.86 25.35 11.56
N LEU A 471 1.82 25.13 10.23
CA LEU A 471 0.68 25.53 9.41
C LEU A 471 -0.63 24.86 9.85
N PHE A 472 -0.59 23.57 10.15
CA PHE A 472 -1.77 22.84 10.63
C PHE A 472 -2.19 23.30 12.02
N ALA A 473 -1.23 23.56 12.92
CA ALA A 473 -1.52 24.09 14.25
C ALA A 473 -2.11 25.52 14.24
N GLU A 474 -1.71 26.35 13.28
CA GLU A 474 -2.27 27.68 13.05
C GLU A 474 -3.69 27.61 12.50
N SER A 475 -3.95 26.69 11.56
CA SER A 475 -5.27 26.49 10.96
C SER A 475 -6.31 25.98 11.95
N GLU A 476 -5.94 25.13 12.92
CA GLU A 476 -6.83 24.66 13.99
C GLU A 476 -7.25 25.77 14.97
N LYS A 477 -6.48 26.87 15.05
CA LYS A 477 -6.82 28.03 15.88
C LYS A 477 -7.79 29.01 15.20
N ILE A 478 -7.99 28.86 13.90
CA ILE A 478 -8.82 29.75 13.07
C ILE A 478 -10.17 29.08 12.73
N ALA A 479 -10.27 27.73 12.82
CA ALA A 479 -11.49 26.95 12.63
C ALA A 479 -12.25 26.78 13.97
#